data_62fdeddb9eac87814747eeaa646e967b
#
_entry.id   62fdeddb9eac87814747eeaa646e967b
#
_cell.length_a   1.000
_cell.length_b   1.000
_cell.length_c   1.000
_cell.angle_alpha   90.00
_cell.angle_beta   90.00
_cell.angle_gamma   90.00
#
_symmetry.space_group_name_H-M   'P 1'
#
loop_
_entity.id
_entity.type
_entity.pdbx_description
1 polymer ?
#
loop_
_entity_poly.entity_id
_entity_poly.type
_entity_poly.pdbx_seq_one_letter_code
_entity_poly.pdbx_strand_id
1 'polypeptide(L)'
;EEEVKAVIDRCEACGINILDCWMSEPHVRSNIGKALQGRREKWIIQGHFGSTWQNGQYVRTRDMAKVKEAFQDLLTRLQTDYIDLGMIHFVDSETEFRQVMDGEFLAYVKEQKEKGVIRHIGMSTHNPQVAKLAALSGEVEMLLFSVNPAFDLLPPSENLNDYFADTYKESLGGIDPVREELYKLCEQRGVGITVMKGYAGGRLFDARTSPFGVALTPVQCLHYALTRPAV
;
A
#
# COMPACT_ATOMS: atom_id res chain seq x y z
N GLU A 1 -0.36 -18.24 15.20
CA GLU A 1 -0.74 -17.20 16.17
C GLU A 1 0.48 -16.68 16.93
N GLU A 2 1.26 -17.54 17.60
CA GLU A 2 2.43 -17.15 18.41
C GLU A 2 3.51 -16.44 17.57
N GLU A 3 3.79 -16.89 16.36
CA GLU A 3 4.74 -16.25 15.45
C GLU A 3 4.31 -14.83 15.07
N VAL A 4 3.02 -14.63 14.76
CA VAL A 4 2.48 -13.29 14.46
C VAL A 4 2.63 -12.37 15.66
N LYS A 5 2.30 -12.87 16.86
CA LYS A 5 2.48 -12.10 18.09
C LYS A 5 3.96 -11.73 18.30
N ALA A 6 4.89 -12.67 18.11
CA ALA A 6 6.31 -12.41 18.25
C ALA A 6 6.83 -11.33 17.29
N VAL A 7 6.34 -11.33 16.03
CA VAL A 7 6.65 -10.28 15.05
C VAL A 7 6.11 -8.93 15.50
N ILE A 8 4.86 -8.85 15.94
CA ILE A 8 4.24 -7.61 16.43
C ILE A 8 5.00 -7.09 17.66
N ASP A 9 5.34 -7.96 18.63
CA ASP A 9 6.13 -7.62 19.82
C ASP A 9 7.50 -7.04 19.41
N ARG A 10 8.16 -7.65 18.43
CA ARG A 10 9.45 -7.18 17.93
C ARG A 10 9.34 -5.83 17.22
N CYS A 11 8.32 -5.65 16.39
CA CYS A 11 8.06 -4.37 15.72
C CYS A 11 7.85 -3.25 16.74
N GLU A 12 6.99 -3.48 17.73
CA GLU A 12 6.72 -2.50 18.79
C GLU A 12 8.00 -2.15 19.58
N ALA A 13 8.82 -3.15 19.93
CA ALA A 13 10.09 -2.95 20.59
C ALA A 13 11.11 -2.13 19.74
N CYS A 14 10.96 -2.12 18.42
CA CYS A 14 11.78 -1.35 17.50
C CYS A 14 11.15 0.01 17.11
N GLY A 15 10.02 0.39 17.71
CA GLY A 15 9.31 1.64 17.38
C GLY A 15 8.52 1.60 16.08
N ILE A 16 8.29 0.42 15.49
CA ILE A 16 7.44 0.24 14.31
C ILE A 16 6.00 0.13 14.77
N ASN A 17 5.14 1.00 14.26
CA ASN A 17 3.74 1.11 14.67
C ASN A 17 2.75 1.27 13.50
N ILE A 18 3.18 1.09 12.25
CA ILE A 18 2.30 1.04 11.08
C ILE A 18 2.20 -0.41 10.61
N LEU A 19 0.96 -0.87 10.40
CA LEU A 19 0.66 -2.22 9.96
C LEU A 19 -0.25 -2.19 8.73
N ASP A 20 0.20 -2.79 7.64
CA ASP A 20 -0.59 -2.96 6.42
C ASP A 20 -1.35 -4.29 6.43
N CYS A 21 -2.69 -4.22 6.46
CA CYS A 21 -3.61 -5.36 6.47
C CYS A 21 -4.29 -5.56 5.11
N TRP A 22 -3.53 -5.55 4.02
CA TRP A 22 -4.07 -5.71 2.67
C TRP A 22 -4.63 -7.11 2.39
N MET A 23 -4.00 -8.15 2.98
CA MET A 23 -4.41 -9.54 2.78
C MET A 23 -5.76 -9.81 3.44
N SER A 24 -6.67 -10.38 2.67
CA SER A 24 -8.04 -10.67 3.11
C SER A 24 -8.22 -12.10 3.67
N GLU A 25 -7.15 -12.89 3.74
CA GLU A 25 -7.19 -14.24 4.29
C GLU A 25 -7.66 -14.22 5.77
N PRO A 26 -8.72 -14.97 6.12
CA PRO A 26 -9.37 -14.90 7.43
C PRO A 26 -8.47 -15.18 8.63
N HIS A 27 -7.58 -16.20 8.55
CA HIS A 27 -6.69 -16.55 9.65
C HIS A 27 -5.60 -15.49 9.84
N VAL A 28 -5.09 -14.89 8.76
CA VAL A 28 -4.12 -13.79 8.83
C VAL A 28 -4.71 -12.61 9.61
N ARG A 29 -5.92 -12.15 9.22
CA ARG A 29 -6.61 -11.06 9.91
C ARG A 29 -6.89 -11.39 11.38
N SER A 30 -7.39 -12.60 11.66
CA SER A 30 -7.72 -13.04 13.03
C SER A 30 -6.48 -13.13 13.91
N ASN A 31 -5.35 -13.63 13.40
CA ASN A 31 -4.10 -13.71 14.14
C ASN A 31 -3.52 -12.31 14.45
N ILE A 32 -3.64 -11.37 13.51
CA ILE A 32 -3.27 -9.98 13.74
C ILE A 32 -4.17 -9.38 14.84
N GLY A 33 -5.49 -9.54 14.76
CA GLY A 33 -6.42 -9.02 15.75
C GLY A 33 -6.11 -9.52 17.16
N LYS A 34 -5.84 -10.82 17.31
CA LYS A 34 -5.41 -11.40 18.59
C LYS A 34 -4.09 -10.82 19.09
N ALA A 35 -3.13 -10.63 18.21
CA ALA A 35 -1.82 -10.07 18.57
C ALA A 35 -1.91 -8.61 19.00
N LEU A 36 -2.94 -7.87 18.56
CA LEU A 36 -3.18 -6.47 18.89
C LEU A 36 -4.08 -6.26 20.11
N GLN A 37 -4.59 -7.31 20.76
CA GLN A 37 -5.43 -7.17 21.94
C GLN A 37 -4.74 -6.38 23.07
N GLY A 38 -5.45 -5.36 23.59
CA GLY A 38 -4.95 -4.47 24.65
C GLY A 38 -3.89 -3.46 24.20
N ARG A 39 -3.61 -3.35 22.89
CA ARG A 39 -2.63 -2.39 22.35
C ARG A 39 -3.00 -1.84 20.96
N ARG A 40 -4.27 -2.01 20.53
CA ARG A 40 -4.76 -1.54 19.22
C ARG A 40 -4.46 -0.06 18.97
N GLU A 41 -4.60 0.76 19.98
CA GLU A 41 -4.42 2.22 19.92
C GLU A 41 -2.95 2.65 19.70
N LYS A 42 -1.99 1.76 19.89
CA LYS A 42 -0.58 2.01 19.62
C LYS A 42 -0.21 1.84 18.14
N TRP A 43 -1.15 1.30 17.34
CA TRP A 43 -0.91 0.91 15.96
C TRP A 43 -1.74 1.74 14.99
N ILE A 44 -1.10 2.20 13.93
CA ILE A 44 -1.73 2.78 12.74
C ILE A 44 -1.99 1.65 11.78
N ILE A 45 -3.25 1.32 11.51
CA ILE A 45 -3.62 0.20 10.64
C ILE A 45 -4.09 0.72 9.29
N GLN A 46 -3.50 0.20 8.23
CA GLN A 46 -4.00 0.30 6.86
C GLN A 46 -4.94 -0.87 6.59
N GLY A 47 -6.22 -0.59 6.38
CA GLY A 47 -7.24 -1.57 6.00
C GLY A 47 -7.72 -1.30 4.58
N HIS A 48 -7.93 -2.36 3.79
CA HIS A 48 -8.15 -2.22 2.35
C HIS A 48 -9.59 -2.50 1.93
N PHE A 49 -10.21 -1.52 1.26
CA PHE A 49 -11.48 -1.66 0.55
C PHE A 49 -11.26 -2.31 -0.83
N GLY A 50 -11.94 -3.42 -1.09
CA GLY A 50 -11.83 -4.14 -2.36
C GLY A 50 -10.81 -5.28 -2.36
N SER A 51 -10.15 -5.55 -1.23
CA SER A 51 -9.42 -6.79 -0.98
C SER A 51 -10.36 -7.79 -0.30
N THR A 52 -10.72 -8.86 -0.98
CA THR A 52 -11.70 -9.84 -0.52
C THR A 52 -11.16 -11.25 -0.56
N TRP A 53 -11.74 -12.16 0.23
CA TRP A 53 -11.44 -13.58 0.23
C TRP A 53 -12.64 -14.34 -0.32
N GLN A 54 -12.48 -15.00 -1.47
CA GLN A 54 -13.56 -15.69 -2.16
C GLN A 54 -13.09 -17.07 -2.59
N ASN A 55 -13.87 -18.10 -2.28
CA ASN A 55 -13.56 -19.48 -2.68
C ASN A 55 -12.15 -19.93 -2.28
N GLY A 56 -11.68 -19.53 -1.09
CA GLY A 56 -10.37 -19.93 -0.58
C GLY A 56 -9.18 -19.17 -1.18
N GLN A 57 -9.41 -18.03 -1.82
CA GLN A 57 -8.35 -17.22 -2.42
C GLN A 57 -8.62 -15.71 -2.34
N TYR A 58 -7.56 -14.94 -2.41
CA TYR A 58 -7.65 -13.50 -2.56
C TYR A 58 -8.27 -13.10 -3.91
N VAL A 59 -9.21 -12.16 -3.85
CA VAL A 59 -9.85 -11.57 -5.04
C VAL A 59 -9.96 -10.06 -4.86
N ARG A 60 -9.40 -9.30 -5.79
CA ARG A 60 -9.66 -7.87 -5.92
C ARG A 60 -11.03 -7.66 -6.55
N THR A 61 -11.87 -6.81 -5.98
CA THR A 61 -13.21 -6.53 -6.52
C THR A 61 -13.64 -5.08 -6.33
N ARG A 62 -14.56 -4.63 -7.20
CA ARG A 62 -15.30 -3.37 -7.09
C ARG A 62 -16.79 -3.59 -6.86
N ASP A 63 -17.23 -4.84 -6.74
CA ASP A 63 -18.60 -5.19 -6.34
C ASP A 63 -18.84 -4.68 -4.91
N MET A 64 -19.71 -3.69 -4.77
CA MET A 64 -19.92 -2.99 -3.50
C MET A 64 -20.52 -3.86 -2.42
N ALA A 65 -21.31 -4.87 -2.75
CA ALA A 65 -21.81 -5.82 -1.75
C ALA A 65 -20.67 -6.60 -1.10
N LYS A 66 -19.76 -7.12 -1.94
CA LYS A 66 -18.55 -7.84 -1.48
C LYS A 66 -17.55 -6.93 -0.78
N VAL A 67 -17.39 -5.69 -1.25
CA VAL A 67 -16.52 -4.70 -0.61
C VAL A 67 -16.98 -4.40 0.81
N LYS A 68 -18.27 -4.16 1.00
CA LYS A 68 -18.88 -3.88 2.32
C LYS A 68 -18.74 -5.08 3.26
N GLU A 69 -19.05 -6.28 2.78
CA GLU A 69 -18.92 -7.53 3.54
C GLU A 69 -17.46 -7.74 3.99
N ALA A 70 -16.50 -7.64 3.07
CA ALA A 70 -15.08 -7.85 3.37
C ALA A 70 -14.49 -6.78 4.29
N PHE A 71 -15.00 -5.55 4.24
CA PHE A 71 -14.57 -4.50 5.17
C PHE A 71 -15.13 -4.74 6.58
N GLN A 72 -16.36 -5.19 6.70
CA GLN A 72 -16.93 -5.60 7.99
C GLN A 72 -16.20 -6.82 8.57
N ASP A 73 -15.85 -7.82 7.72
CA ASP A 73 -15.01 -8.96 8.13
C ASP A 73 -13.64 -8.50 8.65
N LEU A 74 -13.01 -7.51 8.00
CA LEU A 74 -11.74 -6.93 8.45
C LEU A 74 -11.86 -6.39 9.87
N LEU A 75 -12.84 -5.53 10.14
CA LEU A 75 -13.05 -4.95 11.47
C LEU A 75 -13.31 -6.02 12.53
N THR A 76 -14.16 -6.99 12.21
CA THR A 76 -14.52 -8.09 13.11
C THR A 76 -13.30 -8.93 13.48
N ARG A 77 -12.48 -9.30 12.50
CA ARG A 77 -11.29 -10.15 12.72
C ARG A 77 -10.15 -9.42 13.39
N LEU A 78 -9.97 -8.14 13.08
CA LEU A 78 -9.01 -7.29 13.77
C LEU A 78 -9.46 -6.89 15.17
N GLN A 79 -10.72 -7.19 15.54
CA GLN A 79 -11.32 -6.87 16.84
C GLN A 79 -11.24 -5.37 17.13
N THR A 80 -11.60 -4.55 16.15
CA THR A 80 -11.58 -3.09 16.24
C THR A 80 -12.82 -2.51 15.56
N ASP A 81 -13.25 -1.34 16.00
CA ASP A 81 -14.35 -0.58 15.42
C ASP A 81 -13.89 0.52 14.46
N TYR A 82 -12.56 0.69 14.32
CA TYR A 82 -11.98 1.67 13.39
C TYR A 82 -10.68 1.21 12.75
N ILE A 83 -10.40 1.80 11.60
CA ILE A 83 -9.12 1.70 10.86
C ILE A 83 -8.53 3.11 10.71
N ASP A 84 -7.23 3.27 10.87
CA ASP A 84 -6.59 4.57 10.74
C ASP A 84 -6.52 5.04 9.29
N LEU A 85 -6.11 4.16 8.37
CA LEU A 85 -5.95 4.46 6.96
C LEU A 85 -6.82 3.50 6.14
N GLY A 86 -7.97 4.00 5.64
CA GLY A 86 -8.86 3.23 4.76
C GLY A 86 -8.38 3.30 3.32
N MET A 87 -7.71 2.24 2.85
CA MET A 87 -7.04 2.21 1.56
C MET A 87 -7.96 1.70 0.44
N ILE A 88 -8.18 2.50 -0.60
CA ILE A 88 -8.78 2.03 -1.85
C ILE A 88 -7.78 1.11 -2.52
N HIS A 89 -8.11 -0.18 -2.62
CA HIS A 89 -7.14 -1.23 -2.95
C HIS A 89 -6.82 -1.33 -4.42
N PHE A 90 -5.53 -1.24 -4.77
CA PHE A 90 -4.94 -1.63 -6.04
C PHE A 90 -5.63 -0.99 -7.26
N VAL A 91 -5.39 0.29 -7.48
CA VAL A 91 -5.87 1.05 -8.64
C VAL A 91 -4.68 1.41 -9.52
N ASP A 92 -4.49 0.73 -10.66
CA ASP A 92 -3.30 0.92 -11.51
C ASP A 92 -3.62 1.50 -12.90
N SER A 93 -4.90 1.64 -13.29
CA SER A 93 -5.28 2.30 -14.52
C SER A 93 -6.04 3.60 -14.27
N GLU A 94 -5.88 4.58 -15.18
CA GLU A 94 -6.61 5.84 -15.11
C GLU A 94 -8.12 5.64 -15.28
N THR A 95 -8.52 4.69 -16.11
CA THR A 95 -9.95 4.36 -16.31
C THR A 95 -10.58 3.85 -15.01
N GLU A 96 -9.91 2.92 -14.32
CA GLU A 96 -10.39 2.42 -13.03
C GLU A 96 -10.36 3.51 -11.95
N PHE A 97 -9.33 4.37 -11.96
CA PHE A 97 -9.25 5.52 -11.06
C PHE A 97 -10.50 6.39 -11.17
N ARG A 98 -10.89 6.79 -12.38
CA ARG A 98 -12.09 7.60 -12.61
C ARG A 98 -13.36 6.88 -12.14
N GLN A 99 -13.52 5.60 -12.48
CA GLN A 99 -14.68 4.80 -12.03
C GLN A 99 -14.80 4.74 -10.51
N VAL A 100 -13.68 4.61 -9.81
CA VAL A 100 -13.64 4.57 -8.34
C VAL A 100 -13.93 5.94 -7.74
N MET A 101 -13.32 7.00 -8.28
CA MET A 101 -13.43 8.36 -7.72
C MET A 101 -14.76 9.05 -8.02
N ASP A 102 -15.37 8.75 -9.16
CA ASP A 102 -16.65 9.36 -9.58
C ASP A 102 -17.87 8.51 -9.19
N GLY A 103 -17.65 7.33 -8.58
CA GLY A 103 -18.69 6.32 -8.34
C GLY A 103 -19.06 6.10 -6.87
N GLU A 104 -19.92 5.09 -6.69
CA GLU A 104 -20.38 4.66 -5.37
C GLU A 104 -19.27 4.16 -4.45
N PHE A 105 -18.10 3.77 -5.00
CA PHE A 105 -16.98 3.28 -4.23
C PHE A 105 -16.41 4.38 -3.32
N LEU A 106 -16.03 5.53 -3.88
CA LEU A 106 -15.55 6.66 -3.09
C LEU A 106 -16.63 7.19 -2.15
N ALA A 107 -17.89 7.25 -2.61
CA ALA A 107 -19.01 7.68 -1.77
C ALA A 107 -19.10 6.81 -0.50
N TYR A 108 -18.99 5.49 -0.63
CA TYR A 108 -18.99 4.58 0.52
C TYR A 108 -17.76 4.79 1.43
N VAL A 109 -16.57 4.97 0.87
CA VAL A 109 -15.35 5.22 1.66
C VAL A 109 -15.48 6.53 2.46
N LYS A 110 -16.01 7.58 1.85
CA LYS A 110 -16.30 8.86 2.52
C LYS A 110 -17.32 8.71 3.64
N GLU A 111 -18.38 7.94 3.41
CA GLU A 111 -19.37 7.61 4.44
C GLU A 111 -18.71 6.92 5.66
N GLN A 112 -17.75 6.00 5.43
CA GLN A 112 -17.03 5.37 6.54
C GLN A 112 -16.14 6.38 7.29
N LYS A 113 -15.56 7.36 6.59
CA LYS A 113 -14.81 8.44 7.23
C LYS A 113 -15.73 9.34 8.06
N GLU A 114 -16.86 9.75 7.55
CA GLU A 114 -17.86 10.56 8.26
C GLU A 114 -18.37 9.86 9.52
N LYS A 115 -18.53 8.54 9.48
CA LYS A 115 -18.91 7.71 10.65
C LYS A 115 -17.77 7.49 11.64
N GLY A 116 -16.54 7.91 11.32
CA GLY A 116 -15.36 7.67 12.15
C GLY A 116 -14.84 6.23 12.11
N VAL A 117 -15.37 5.40 11.22
CA VAL A 117 -14.91 4.00 11.03
C VAL A 117 -13.53 3.95 10.34
N ILE A 118 -13.24 4.93 9.51
CA ILE A 118 -11.86 5.20 9.06
C ILE A 118 -11.48 6.65 9.41
N ARG A 119 -10.19 6.90 9.65
CA ARG A 119 -9.71 8.26 9.97
C ARG A 119 -9.28 9.01 8.74
N HIS A 120 -8.54 8.36 7.83
CA HIS A 120 -8.00 8.95 6.61
C HIS A 120 -8.30 8.06 5.41
N ILE A 121 -8.46 8.67 4.24
CA ILE A 121 -8.65 7.98 2.97
C ILE A 121 -7.29 7.82 2.30
N GLY A 122 -6.95 6.60 1.93
CA GLY A 122 -5.76 6.28 1.16
C GLY A 122 -6.07 5.52 -0.12
N MET A 123 -5.05 5.35 -0.94
CA MET A 123 -5.12 4.52 -2.16
C MET A 123 -3.83 3.73 -2.32
N SER A 124 -3.93 2.46 -2.72
CA SER A 124 -2.77 1.69 -3.13
C SER A 124 -2.67 1.58 -4.65
N THR A 125 -1.50 1.88 -5.17
CA THR A 125 -1.21 1.82 -6.61
C THR A 125 0.27 1.53 -6.86
N HIS A 126 0.57 0.90 -8.00
CA HIS A 126 1.94 0.72 -8.50
C HIS A 126 2.26 1.72 -9.62
N ASN A 127 1.23 2.31 -10.24
CA ASN A 127 1.36 3.24 -11.35
C ASN A 127 1.57 4.68 -10.83
N PRO A 128 2.73 5.31 -11.07
CA PRO A 128 3.00 6.67 -10.61
C PRO A 128 2.07 7.72 -11.23
N GLN A 129 1.52 7.47 -12.42
CA GLN A 129 0.54 8.39 -13.02
C GLN A 129 -0.78 8.37 -12.26
N VAL A 130 -1.27 7.20 -11.88
CA VAL A 130 -2.47 7.07 -11.03
C VAL A 130 -2.23 7.66 -9.64
N ALA A 131 -1.05 7.45 -9.07
CA ALA A 131 -0.65 8.04 -7.81
C ALA A 131 -0.68 9.60 -7.85
N LYS A 132 -0.21 10.21 -8.96
CA LYS A 132 -0.30 11.67 -9.18
C LYS A 132 -1.76 12.13 -9.25
N LEU A 133 -2.62 11.42 -9.98
CA LEU A 133 -4.05 11.74 -10.04
C LEU A 133 -4.70 11.67 -8.65
N ALA A 134 -4.36 10.65 -7.86
CA ALA A 134 -4.85 10.49 -6.50
C ALA A 134 -4.39 11.66 -5.60
N ALA A 135 -3.11 12.03 -5.64
CA ALA A 135 -2.57 13.15 -4.87
C ALA A 135 -3.18 14.51 -5.28
N LEU A 136 -3.61 14.67 -6.54
CA LEU A 136 -4.26 15.88 -7.04
C LEU A 136 -5.75 15.94 -6.74
N SER A 137 -6.40 14.81 -6.44
CA SER A 137 -7.85 14.72 -6.25
C SER A 137 -8.39 15.54 -5.07
N GLY A 138 -7.56 15.77 -4.06
CA GLY A 138 -7.98 16.37 -2.79
C GLY A 138 -8.76 15.43 -1.87
N GLU A 139 -9.04 14.20 -2.29
CA GLU A 139 -9.77 13.17 -1.52
C GLU A 139 -8.83 12.15 -0.86
N VAL A 140 -7.65 11.93 -1.45
CA VAL A 140 -6.68 10.94 -0.98
C VAL A 140 -5.61 11.63 -0.13
N GLU A 141 -5.45 11.18 1.11
CA GLU A 141 -4.53 11.73 2.11
C GLU A 141 -3.25 10.89 2.26
N MET A 142 -3.29 9.63 1.80
CA MET A 142 -2.20 8.67 1.93
C MET A 142 -2.12 7.77 0.70
N LEU A 143 -0.91 7.51 0.24
CA LEU A 143 -0.63 6.52 -0.80
C LEU A 143 0.13 5.32 -0.20
N LEU A 144 -0.26 4.10 -0.55
CA LEU A 144 0.60 2.94 -0.45
C LEU A 144 1.19 2.71 -1.83
N PHE A 145 2.48 3.03 -1.99
CA PHE A 145 3.13 3.09 -3.29
C PHE A 145 4.40 2.23 -3.36
N SER A 146 4.71 1.72 -4.55
CA SER A 146 5.90 0.91 -4.79
C SER A 146 7.14 1.81 -4.90
N VAL A 147 7.95 1.87 -3.84
CA VAL A 147 9.17 2.69 -3.78
C VAL A 147 10.39 1.80 -3.57
N ASN A 148 11.25 1.73 -4.56
CA ASN A 148 12.57 1.09 -4.47
C ASN A 148 13.46 1.58 -5.63
N PRO A 149 14.79 1.46 -5.52
CA PRO A 149 15.70 2.01 -6.52
C PRO A 149 15.56 1.39 -7.92
N ALA A 150 15.01 0.18 -8.04
CA ALA A 150 14.80 -0.46 -9.33
C ALA A 150 13.53 0.06 -10.02
N PHE A 151 12.40 0.10 -9.31
CA PHE A 151 11.14 0.57 -9.89
C PHE A 151 11.18 2.06 -10.23
N ASP A 152 11.96 2.82 -9.47
CA ASP A 152 12.11 4.26 -9.72
C ASP A 152 12.85 4.60 -11.02
N LEU A 153 13.49 3.60 -11.66
CA LEU A 153 14.08 3.75 -13.00
C LEU A 153 13.06 3.58 -14.14
N LEU A 154 11.85 3.11 -13.83
CA LEU A 154 10.89 2.66 -14.85
C LEU A 154 9.75 3.67 -15.07
N PRO A 155 9.31 3.84 -16.31
CA PRO A 155 8.18 4.68 -16.65
C PRO A 155 6.87 4.13 -16.06
N PRO A 156 5.79 4.95 -16.04
CA PRO A 156 4.46 4.49 -15.65
C PRO A 156 3.99 3.28 -16.47
N SER A 157 3.34 2.31 -15.80
CA SER A 157 2.65 1.21 -16.47
C SER A 157 1.39 0.84 -15.69
N GLU A 158 0.33 0.46 -16.42
CA GLU A 158 -0.89 -0.12 -15.87
C GLU A 158 -0.74 -1.63 -15.57
N ASN A 159 0.34 -2.25 -16.05
CA ASN A 159 0.65 -3.65 -15.84
C ASN A 159 1.78 -3.80 -14.82
N LEU A 160 1.43 -4.28 -13.62
CA LEU A 160 2.40 -4.52 -12.55
C LEU A 160 3.59 -5.40 -12.97
N ASN A 161 3.39 -6.34 -13.90
CA ASN A 161 4.46 -7.24 -14.34
C ASN A 161 5.60 -6.51 -15.08
N ASP A 162 5.32 -5.36 -15.68
CA ASP A 162 6.34 -4.56 -16.37
C ASP A 162 7.44 -4.09 -15.41
N TYR A 163 7.10 -3.86 -14.12
CA TYR A 163 8.08 -3.51 -13.09
C TYR A 163 8.97 -4.68 -12.68
N PHE A 164 8.62 -5.92 -13.05
CA PHE A 164 9.41 -7.11 -12.80
C PHE A 164 10.09 -7.66 -14.07
N ALA A 165 9.86 -7.05 -15.23
CA ALA A 165 10.51 -7.45 -16.47
C ALA A 165 12.00 -7.02 -16.49
N ASP A 166 12.84 -7.72 -17.26
CA ASP A 166 14.28 -7.43 -17.39
C ASP A 166 14.57 -6.25 -18.36
N THR A 167 13.74 -5.22 -18.34
CA THR A 167 13.82 -4.06 -19.24
C THR A 167 14.82 -3.00 -18.79
N TYR A 168 15.48 -3.21 -17.63
CA TYR A 168 16.44 -2.23 -17.08
C TYR A 168 17.73 -2.05 -17.86
N LYS A 169 18.03 -2.90 -18.84
CA LYS A 169 19.37 -3.01 -19.43
C LYS A 169 19.84 -1.76 -20.20
N GLU A 170 18.95 -0.83 -20.49
CA GLU A 170 19.27 0.34 -21.33
C GLU A 170 19.13 1.71 -20.68
N SER A 171 18.62 1.82 -19.44
CA SER A 171 18.30 3.14 -18.85
C SER A 171 18.59 3.30 -17.37
N LEU A 172 19.82 3.09 -16.94
CA LEU A 172 20.26 3.55 -15.61
C LEU A 172 20.41 5.09 -15.57
N GLY A 173 19.41 5.81 -16.04
CA GLY A 173 19.45 7.27 -16.21
C GLY A 173 19.02 8.09 -15.00
N GLY A 174 18.77 7.43 -13.86
CA GLY A 174 18.23 8.10 -12.67
C GLY A 174 16.75 7.79 -12.45
N ILE A 175 16.12 8.50 -11.52
CA ILE A 175 14.70 8.34 -11.22
C ILE A 175 13.86 8.80 -12.41
N ASP A 176 12.84 8.02 -12.79
CA ASP A 176 11.89 8.42 -13.83
C ASP A 176 11.23 9.77 -13.47
N PRO A 177 11.14 10.73 -14.39
CA PRO A 177 10.62 12.06 -14.10
C PRO A 177 9.22 12.06 -13.49
N VAL A 178 8.34 11.14 -13.90
CA VAL A 178 6.97 11.05 -13.37
C VAL A 178 6.99 10.65 -11.88
N ARG A 179 7.90 9.75 -11.48
CA ARG A 179 8.07 9.34 -10.09
C ARG A 179 8.69 10.46 -9.24
N GLU A 180 9.71 11.14 -9.77
CA GLU A 180 10.32 12.28 -9.07
C GLU A 180 9.30 13.41 -8.84
N GLU A 181 8.49 13.72 -9.86
CA GLU A 181 7.39 14.69 -9.72
C GLU A 181 6.33 14.24 -8.72
N LEU A 182 5.98 12.95 -8.69
CA LEU A 182 5.02 12.38 -7.73
C LEU A 182 5.49 12.63 -6.29
N TYR A 183 6.75 12.32 -5.98
CA TYR A 183 7.28 12.50 -4.62
C TYR A 183 7.21 13.96 -4.17
N LYS A 184 7.64 14.89 -5.05
CA LYS A 184 7.57 16.33 -4.79
C LYS A 184 6.11 16.81 -4.62
N LEU A 185 5.21 16.32 -5.47
CA LEU A 185 3.78 16.65 -5.41
C LEU A 185 3.16 16.20 -4.10
N CYS A 186 3.43 14.96 -3.66
CA CYS A 186 2.92 14.44 -2.41
C CYS A 186 3.38 15.29 -1.22
N GLU A 187 4.66 15.65 -1.15
CA GLU A 187 5.20 16.52 -0.12
C GLU A 187 4.50 17.89 -0.13
N GLN A 188 4.36 18.51 -1.29
CA GLN A 188 3.70 19.82 -1.45
C GLN A 188 2.22 19.82 -1.07
N ARG A 189 1.53 18.70 -1.29
CA ARG A 189 0.10 18.53 -1.00
C ARG A 189 -0.19 17.98 0.39
N GLY A 190 0.83 17.58 1.13
CA GLY A 190 0.67 16.91 2.43
C GLY A 190 0.06 15.51 2.31
N VAL A 191 0.24 14.84 1.16
CA VAL A 191 -0.17 13.44 0.97
C VAL A 191 1.00 12.54 1.38
N GLY A 192 0.81 11.74 2.43
CA GLY A 192 1.85 10.82 2.91
C GLY A 192 2.02 9.60 2.00
N ILE A 193 3.19 8.99 2.03
CA ILE A 193 3.48 7.74 1.30
C ILE A 193 3.92 6.67 2.29
N THR A 194 3.22 5.53 2.32
CA THR A 194 3.72 4.29 2.88
C THR A 194 4.26 3.41 1.75
N VAL A 195 5.31 2.63 2.04
CA VAL A 195 6.09 1.93 1.02
C VAL A 195 5.70 0.47 0.92
N MET A 196 5.34 0.04 -0.28
CA MET A 196 5.30 -1.37 -0.65
C MET A 196 6.42 -1.71 -1.64
N LYS A 197 6.73 -2.99 -1.80
CA LYS A 197 7.75 -3.48 -2.74
C LYS A 197 9.16 -2.91 -2.51
N GLY A 198 9.50 -2.46 -1.31
CA GLY A 198 10.79 -1.84 -0.98
C GLY A 198 12.03 -2.64 -1.39
N TYR A 199 11.87 -3.94 -1.63
CA TYR A 199 12.93 -4.86 -2.06
C TYR A 199 12.75 -5.39 -3.49
N ALA A 200 11.81 -4.83 -4.26
CA ALA A 200 11.49 -5.28 -5.63
C ALA A 200 11.23 -6.81 -5.70
N GLY A 201 10.49 -7.36 -4.73
CA GLY A 201 10.25 -8.82 -4.65
C GLY A 201 11.48 -9.65 -4.31
N GLY A 202 12.51 -9.05 -3.71
CA GLY A 202 13.78 -9.71 -3.37
C GLY A 202 14.84 -9.62 -4.46
N ARG A 203 14.51 -9.12 -5.65
CA ARG A 203 15.45 -9.01 -6.79
C ARG A 203 16.68 -8.17 -6.49
N LEU A 204 16.54 -7.17 -5.60
CA LEU A 204 17.66 -6.30 -5.21
C LEU A 204 18.73 -7.00 -4.36
N PHE A 205 18.44 -8.17 -3.80
CA PHE A 205 19.36 -8.91 -2.95
C PHE A 205 20.30 -9.87 -3.70
N ASP A 206 20.16 -9.99 -5.02
CA ASP A 206 21.03 -10.83 -5.86
C ASP A 206 21.59 -9.99 -7.02
N ALA A 207 22.91 -9.99 -7.17
CA ALA A 207 23.61 -9.25 -8.23
C ALA A 207 23.17 -9.66 -9.66
N ARG A 208 22.66 -10.88 -9.83
CA ARG A 208 22.19 -11.40 -11.13
C ARG A 208 20.83 -10.83 -11.53
N THR A 209 19.98 -10.48 -10.54
CA THR A 209 18.63 -9.97 -10.77
C THR A 209 18.49 -8.47 -10.45
N SER A 210 19.47 -7.90 -9.76
CA SER A 210 19.55 -6.46 -9.52
C SER A 210 19.91 -5.72 -10.82
N PRO A 211 19.18 -4.66 -11.21
CA PRO A 211 19.52 -3.88 -12.40
C PRO A 211 20.88 -3.17 -12.28
N PHE A 212 21.42 -3.07 -11.08
CA PHE A 212 22.71 -2.41 -10.79
C PHE A 212 23.91 -3.34 -10.92
N GLY A 213 23.72 -4.63 -11.23
CA GLY A 213 24.80 -5.63 -11.30
C GLY A 213 25.45 -5.95 -9.95
N VAL A 214 24.91 -5.43 -8.84
CA VAL A 214 25.34 -5.69 -7.47
C VAL A 214 24.13 -5.98 -6.59
N ALA A 215 24.33 -6.79 -5.56
CA ALA A 215 23.33 -7.02 -4.53
C ALA A 215 23.29 -5.82 -3.56
N LEU A 216 22.09 -5.35 -3.24
CA LEU A 216 21.86 -4.36 -2.20
C LEU A 216 21.54 -5.04 -0.87
N THR A 217 21.87 -4.39 0.22
CA THR A 217 21.45 -4.82 1.56
C THR A 217 20.04 -4.31 1.89
N PRO A 218 19.29 -4.97 2.81
CA PRO A 218 18.01 -4.46 3.29
C PRO A 218 18.09 -3.02 3.80
N VAL A 219 19.19 -2.67 4.50
CA VAL A 219 19.40 -1.31 5.03
C VAL A 219 19.52 -0.27 3.91
N GLN A 220 20.25 -0.58 2.83
CA GLN A 220 20.33 0.33 1.67
C GLN A 220 18.98 0.55 1.01
N CYS A 221 18.18 -0.52 0.85
CA CYS A 221 16.82 -0.40 0.28
C CYS A 221 15.89 0.43 1.18
N LEU A 222 15.93 0.20 2.49
CA LEU A 222 15.13 0.99 3.46
C LEU A 222 15.57 2.45 3.49
N HIS A 223 16.89 2.70 3.52
CA HIS A 223 17.42 4.06 3.48
C HIS A 223 16.98 4.80 2.21
N TYR A 224 17.05 4.11 1.05
CA TYR A 224 16.56 4.67 -0.20
C TYR A 224 15.10 5.11 -0.10
N ALA A 225 14.23 4.20 0.34
CA ALA A 225 12.80 4.48 0.43
C ALA A 225 12.49 5.60 1.42
N LEU A 226 13.04 5.53 2.64
CA LEU A 226 12.79 6.50 3.73
C LEU A 226 13.38 7.89 3.48
N THR A 227 14.23 8.06 2.46
CA THR A 227 14.76 9.37 2.04
C THR A 227 14.02 10.00 0.87
N ARG A 228 12.94 9.37 0.38
CA ARG A 228 12.07 9.99 -0.63
C ARG A 228 11.16 11.04 0.04
N PRO A 229 10.85 12.13 -0.67
CA PRO A 229 9.87 13.11 -0.19
C PRO A 229 8.52 12.43 0.10
N ALA A 230 7.86 12.86 1.17
CA ALA A 230 6.56 12.38 1.63
C ALA A 230 6.50 10.92 2.17
N VAL A 231 7.62 10.16 2.21
CA VAL A 231 7.69 8.83 2.83
C VAL A 231 7.92 8.95 4.34
#